data_b86f7110cfa0974cee549a36ac0b2c18
#
_entry.id   b86f7110cfa0974cee549a36ac0b2c18
#
_cell.length_a   1.000
_cell.length_b   1.000
_cell.length_c   1.000
_cell.angle_alpha   90.00
_cell.angle_beta   90.00
_cell.angle_gamma   90.00
#
_symmetry.space_group_name_H-M   'P 1'
#
loop_
_entity.id
_entity.type
_entity.pdbx_description
1 polymer ?
#
loop_
_entity_poly.entity_id
_entity_poly.type
_entity_poly.pdbx_seq_one_letter_code
_entity_poly.pdbx_strand_id
1 'polypeptide(L)'
;ANPIACSAWLAVIEEIKVKNLTLESEKKGKILHEGLNNLSKKFPNLFKVYGKGLIASMIFDSKISKINHKLKLLVEDAMKNGLLLCYTGRESIKIGPPLTINKDAIKEALEVIENSIQNIFYKWSKLDIQE
;
A
#
# COMPACT_ATOMS: atom_id res chain seq x y z
N ALA A 1 -34.97 -3.54 6.74
CA ALA A 1 -34.00 -4.17 5.85
C ALA A 1 -34.22 -3.67 4.42
N ASN A 2 -33.13 -3.32 3.73
CA ASN A 2 -33.20 -2.88 2.32
C ASN A 2 -33.01 -4.10 1.40
N PRO A 3 -34.02 -4.53 0.59
CA PRO A 3 -33.91 -5.70 -0.28
C PRO A 3 -32.77 -5.59 -1.29
N ILE A 4 -32.51 -4.38 -1.81
CA ILE A 4 -31.41 -4.13 -2.75
C ILE A 4 -30.06 -4.40 -2.09
N ALA A 5 -29.86 -3.93 -0.85
CA ALA A 5 -28.65 -4.20 -0.10
C ALA A 5 -28.49 -5.70 0.20
N CYS A 6 -29.56 -6.41 0.54
CA CYS A 6 -29.52 -7.86 0.76
C CYS A 6 -29.14 -8.62 -0.52
N SER A 7 -29.69 -8.25 -1.67
CA SER A 7 -29.35 -8.86 -2.96
C SER A 7 -27.89 -8.60 -3.32
N ALA A 8 -27.37 -7.39 -3.12
CA ALA A 8 -25.96 -7.08 -3.35
C ALA A 8 -25.05 -7.90 -2.43
N TRP A 9 -25.38 -8.05 -1.16
CA TRP A 9 -24.61 -8.88 -0.22
C TRP A 9 -24.57 -10.37 -0.64
N LEU A 10 -25.71 -10.92 -1.06
CA LEU A 10 -25.76 -12.30 -1.53
C LEU A 10 -24.86 -12.51 -2.77
N ALA A 11 -24.91 -11.58 -3.73
CA ALA A 11 -24.06 -11.64 -4.92
C ALA A 11 -22.56 -11.56 -4.56
N VAL A 12 -22.17 -10.70 -3.61
CA VAL A 12 -20.78 -10.60 -3.13
C VAL A 12 -20.33 -11.90 -2.45
N ILE A 13 -21.18 -12.49 -1.60
CA ILE A 13 -20.85 -13.77 -0.92
C ILE A 13 -20.68 -14.90 -1.94
N GLU A 14 -21.55 -14.95 -2.94
CA GLU A 14 -21.45 -15.95 -4.01
C GLU A 14 -20.17 -15.79 -4.82
N GLU A 15 -19.82 -14.56 -5.21
CA GLU A 15 -18.59 -14.23 -5.94
C GLU A 15 -17.33 -14.64 -5.14
N ILE A 16 -17.31 -14.37 -3.83
CA ILE A 16 -16.20 -14.77 -2.94
C ILE A 16 -16.06 -16.29 -2.92
N LYS A 17 -17.16 -17.03 -2.86
CA LYS A 17 -17.16 -18.50 -2.83
C LYS A 17 -16.75 -19.09 -4.17
N VAL A 18 -17.40 -18.68 -5.26
CA VAL A 18 -17.17 -19.22 -6.60
C VAL A 18 -15.74 -18.99 -7.06
N LYS A 19 -15.20 -17.80 -6.84
CA LYS A 19 -13.82 -17.44 -7.21
C LYS A 19 -12.79 -17.79 -6.14
N ASN A 20 -13.19 -18.38 -5.03
CA ASN A 20 -12.32 -18.71 -3.90
C ASN A 20 -11.39 -17.54 -3.49
N LEU A 21 -11.98 -16.34 -3.38
CA LEU A 21 -11.23 -15.09 -3.20
C LEU A 21 -10.45 -15.04 -1.88
N THR A 22 -10.83 -15.82 -0.88
CA THR A 22 -10.07 -15.96 0.38
C THR A 22 -8.70 -16.60 0.13
N LEU A 23 -8.64 -17.69 -0.62
CA LEU A 23 -7.37 -18.35 -0.98
C LEU A 23 -6.54 -17.48 -1.94
N GLU A 24 -7.20 -16.83 -2.89
CA GLU A 24 -6.53 -15.89 -3.80
C GLU A 24 -5.93 -14.69 -3.05
N SER A 25 -6.64 -14.17 -2.05
CA SER A 25 -6.12 -13.11 -1.16
C SER A 25 -4.88 -13.56 -0.40
N GLU A 26 -4.85 -14.82 0.06
CA GLU A 26 -3.66 -15.38 0.72
C GLU A 26 -2.47 -15.47 -0.24
N LYS A 27 -2.67 -16.04 -1.43
CA LYS A 27 -1.60 -16.19 -2.45
C LYS A 27 -1.04 -14.85 -2.92
N LYS A 28 -1.92 -13.91 -3.25
CA LYS A 28 -1.53 -12.57 -3.71
C LYS A 28 -0.95 -11.74 -2.57
N GLY A 29 -1.46 -11.94 -1.36
CA GLY A 29 -0.94 -11.32 -0.16
C GLY A 29 0.51 -11.70 0.12
N LYS A 30 0.92 -12.95 -0.12
CA LYS A 30 2.34 -13.35 -0.02
C LYS A 30 3.22 -12.50 -0.93
N ILE A 31 2.82 -12.30 -2.19
CA ILE A 31 3.56 -11.46 -3.15
C ILE A 31 3.65 -10.02 -2.66
N LEU A 32 2.54 -9.45 -2.18
CA LEU A 32 2.50 -8.10 -1.65
C LEU A 32 3.42 -7.93 -0.44
N HIS A 33 3.30 -8.81 0.56
CA HIS A 33 4.09 -8.72 1.79
C HIS A 33 5.58 -9.00 1.55
N GLU A 34 5.93 -9.96 0.68
CA GLU A 34 7.32 -10.21 0.28
C GLU A 34 7.92 -8.98 -0.41
N GLY A 35 7.19 -8.36 -1.35
CA GLY A 35 7.62 -7.14 -2.01
C GLY A 35 7.83 -5.99 -1.04
N LEU A 36 6.86 -5.70 -0.18
CA LEU A 36 6.97 -4.64 0.82
C LEU A 36 8.10 -4.89 1.84
N ASN A 37 8.31 -6.13 2.27
CA ASN A 37 9.41 -6.50 3.15
C ASN A 37 10.77 -6.33 2.46
N ASN A 38 10.88 -6.62 1.17
CA ASN A 38 12.09 -6.36 0.39
C ASN A 38 12.38 -4.86 0.30
N LEU A 39 11.35 -4.03 0.11
CA LEU A 39 11.49 -2.58 0.17
C LEU A 39 11.92 -2.11 1.57
N SER A 40 11.35 -2.67 2.65
CA SER A 40 11.77 -2.34 4.02
C SER A 40 13.24 -2.69 4.27
N LYS A 41 13.76 -3.77 3.69
CA LYS A 41 15.19 -4.12 3.75
C LYS A 41 16.05 -3.17 2.91
N LYS A 42 15.55 -2.75 1.75
CA LYS A 42 16.25 -1.80 0.86
C LYS A 42 16.33 -0.40 1.46
N PHE A 43 15.34 -0.01 2.26
CA PHE A 43 15.26 1.26 2.95
C PHE A 43 15.27 1.06 4.48
N PRO A 44 16.41 0.68 5.07
CA PRO A 44 16.49 0.31 6.48
C PRO A 44 16.11 1.50 7.38
N ASN A 45 15.41 1.18 8.48
CA ASN A 45 14.94 2.15 9.48
C ASN A 45 13.91 3.17 8.96
N LEU A 46 13.40 3.01 7.73
CA LEU A 46 12.41 3.92 7.20
C LEU A 46 10.99 3.52 7.62
N PHE A 47 10.63 2.25 7.47
CA PHE A 47 9.32 1.73 7.84
C PHE A 47 9.35 0.23 8.16
N LYS A 48 8.28 -0.24 8.82
CA LYS A 48 7.99 -1.65 9.07
C LYS A 48 6.68 -2.02 8.39
N VAL A 49 6.55 -3.30 8.01
CA VAL A 49 5.36 -3.83 7.31
C VAL A 49 4.56 -4.71 8.26
N TYR A 50 3.25 -4.48 8.31
CA TYR A 50 2.29 -5.27 9.07
C TYR A 50 1.08 -5.58 8.20
N GLY A 51 0.38 -6.68 8.51
CA GLY A 51 -0.85 -7.06 7.83
C GLY A 51 -0.94 -8.55 7.54
N LYS A 52 -2.01 -8.91 6.80
CA LYS A 52 -2.28 -10.29 6.38
C LYS A 52 -3.08 -10.29 5.09
N GLY A 53 -2.83 -11.25 4.21
CA GLY A 53 -3.47 -11.33 2.90
C GLY A 53 -3.24 -10.06 2.09
N LEU A 54 -4.27 -9.53 1.47
CA LEU A 54 -4.20 -8.30 0.67
C LEU A 54 -4.34 -7.00 1.50
N ILE A 55 -4.31 -7.10 2.83
CA ILE A 55 -4.27 -5.90 3.68
C ILE A 55 -2.87 -5.77 4.26
N ALA A 56 -2.23 -4.64 3.99
CA ALA A 56 -0.93 -4.29 4.53
C ALA A 56 -0.90 -2.86 5.05
N SER A 57 0.01 -2.59 5.97
CA SER A 57 0.32 -1.25 6.46
C SER A 57 1.83 -1.06 6.50
N MET A 58 2.30 0.05 5.97
CA MET A 58 3.66 0.54 6.13
C MET A 58 3.66 1.55 7.28
N ILE A 59 4.31 1.22 8.39
CA ILE A 59 4.42 2.11 9.55
C ILE A 59 5.82 2.72 9.54
N PHE A 60 5.89 4.02 9.35
CA PHE A 60 7.14 4.78 9.25
C PHE A 60 7.66 5.20 10.62
N ASP A 61 8.97 5.40 10.74
CA ASP A 61 9.57 5.84 12.00
C ASP A 61 9.14 7.30 12.29
N SER A 62 8.49 7.49 13.43
CA SER A 62 8.02 8.81 13.90
C SER A 62 9.16 9.80 14.20
N LYS A 63 10.38 9.31 14.37
CA LYS A 63 11.58 10.13 14.58
C LYS A 63 12.07 10.85 13.32
N ILE A 64 11.57 10.46 12.15
CA ILE A 64 11.92 11.11 10.89
C ILE A 64 11.33 12.52 10.86
N SER A 65 12.19 13.51 10.66
CA SER A 65 11.76 14.91 10.60
C SER A 65 10.68 15.11 9.54
N LYS A 66 9.60 15.83 9.92
CA LYS A 66 8.45 16.15 9.05
C LYS A 66 7.79 14.92 8.42
N ILE A 67 7.80 13.76 9.09
CA ILE A 67 7.33 12.48 8.53
C ILE A 67 5.93 12.58 7.92
N ASN A 68 4.97 13.18 8.60
CA ASN A 68 3.60 13.30 8.11
C ASN A 68 3.50 14.14 6.82
N HIS A 69 4.35 15.16 6.67
CA HIS A 69 4.43 15.93 5.44
C HIS A 69 5.05 15.10 4.31
N LYS A 70 6.15 14.39 4.58
CA LYS A 70 6.79 13.49 3.61
C LYS A 70 5.85 12.38 3.13
N LEU A 71 5.01 11.83 4.02
CA LEU A 71 4.04 10.81 3.64
C LEU A 71 2.92 11.35 2.75
N LYS A 72 2.48 12.59 2.96
CA LYS A 72 1.55 13.25 2.03
C LYS A 72 2.17 13.40 0.64
N LEU A 73 3.41 13.89 0.57
CA LEU A 73 4.13 14.01 -0.70
C LEU A 73 4.35 12.64 -1.37
N LEU A 74 4.64 11.58 -0.60
CA LEU A 74 4.78 10.23 -1.13
C LEU A 74 3.48 9.74 -1.77
N VAL A 75 2.35 9.94 -1.10
CA VAL A 75 1.03 9.57 -1.63
C VAL A 75 0.69 10.38 -2.88
N GLU A 76 1.01 11.66 -2.91
CA GLU A 76 0.82 12.52 -4.09
C GLU A 76 1.70 12.08 -5.27
N ASP A 77 2.97 11.74 -5.01
CA ASP A 77 3.89 11.24 -6.05
C ASP A 77 3.41 9.89 -6.60
N ALA A 78 3.02 8.95 -5.72
CA ALA A 78 2.45 7.68 -6.13
C ALA A 78 1.17 7.86 -6.97
N MET A 79 0.29 8.80 -6.59
CA MET A 79 -0.94 9.10 -7.33
C MET A 79 -0.65 9.65 -8.73
N LYS A 80 0.35 10.52 -8.89
CA LYS A 80 0.80 11.02 -10.20
C LYS A 80 1.33 9.89 -11.09
N ASN A 81 1.84 8.81 -10.48
CA ASN A 81 2.32 7.60 -11.17
C ASN A 81 1.27 6.48 -11.23
N GLY A 82 -0.02 6.80 -11.06
CA GLY A 82 -1.13 5.88 -11.26
C GLY A 82 -1.47 4.98 -10.07
N LEU A 83 -0.85 5.17 -8.89
CA LEU A 83 -1.11 4.37 -7.70
C LEU A 83 -1.80 5.18 -6.60
N LEU A 84 -3.03 4.78 -6.27
CA LEU A 84 -3.78 5.38 -5.16
C LEU A 84 -3.42 4.68 -3.84
N LEU A 85 -2.77 5.41 -2.94
CA LEU A 85 -2.43 4.96 -1.59
C LEU A 85 -3.28 5.67 -0.54
N CYS A 86 -3.53 5.01 0.61
CA CYS A 86 -4.30 5.59 1.71
C CYS A 86 -3.37 6.04 2.84
N TYR A 87 -3.13 7.36 2.94
CA TYR A 87 -2.51 7.95 4.12
C TYR A 87 -3.50 7.98 5.28
N THR A 88 -3.11 7.45 6.44
CA THR A 88 -4.01 7.27 7.58
C THR A 88 -4.13 8.48 8.50
N GLY A 89 -3.38 9.56 8.22
CA GLY A 89 -3.29 10.75 9.08
C GLY A 89 -2.30 10.62 10.24
N ARG A 90 -1.61 9.48 10.33
CA ARG A 90 -0.51 9.19 11.27
C ARG A 90 0.71 8.76 10.48
N GLU A 91 1.74 8.24 11.14
CA GLU A 91 2.98 7.77 10.50
C GLU A 91 2.77 6.48 9.70
N SER A 92 1.64 6.33 8.99
CA SER A 92 1.37 5.09 8.25
C SER A 92 0.62 5.28 6.94
N ILE A 93 0.87 4.35 6.02
CA ILE A 93 0.16 4.18 4.76
C ILE A 93 -0.49 2.80 4.77
N LYS A 94 -1.81 2.77 4.54
CA LYS A 94 -2.58 1.54 4.39
C LYS A 94 -2.64 1.14 2.92
N ILE A 95 -2.44 -0.14 2.67
CA ILE A 95 -2.56 -0.77 1.35
C ILE A 95 -3.65 -1.83 1.44
N GLY A 96 -4.65 -1.72 0.59
CA GLY A 96 -5.78 -2.64 0.57
C GLY A 96 -6.40 -2.69 -0.83
N PRO A 97 -5.76 -3.38 -1.78
CA PRO A 97 -6.29 -3.52 -3.13
C PRO A 97 -7.56 -4.41 -3.12
N PRO A 98 -8.37 -4.36 -4.19
CA PRO A 98 -9.52 -5.25 -4.32
C PRO A 98 -9.08 -6.72 -4.34
N LEU A 99 -9.93 -7.63 -3.84
CA LEU A 99 -9.65 -9.08 -3.82
C LEU A 99 -9.39 -9.65 -5.22
N THR A 100 -9.94 -9.00 -6.24
CA THR A 100 -9.80 -9.38 -7.66
C THR A 100 -8.54 -8.87 -8.33
N ILE A 101 -7.68 -8.08 -7.64
CA ILE A 101 -6.45 -7.55 -8.21
C ILE A 101 -5.60 -8.67 -8.85
N ASN A 102 -4.97 -8.38 -9.98
CA ASN A 102 -4.03 -9.32 -10.60
C ASN A 102 -2.61 -9.18 -10.00
N LYS A 103 -1.76 -10.19 -10.25
CA LYS A 103 -0.40 -10.22 -9.69
C LYS A 103 0.51 -9.15 -10.28
N ASP A 104 0.30 -8.78 -11.54
CA ASP A 104 1.16 -7.82 -12.23
C ASP A 104 0.87 -6.40 -11.74
N ALA A 105 -0.40 -6.06 -11.47
CA ALA A 105 -0.74 -4.79 -10.82
C ALA A 105 -0.14 -4.67 -9.41
N ILE A 106 0.02 -5.79 -8.66
CA ILE A 106 0.71 -5.76 -7.36
C ILE A 106 2.20 -5.43 -7.55
N LYS A 107 2.85 -6.03 -8.56
CA LYS A 107 4.27 -5.75 -8.85
C LYS A 107 4.48 -4.30 -9.29
N GLU A 108 3.64 -3.83 -10.22
CA GLU A 108 3.64 -2.43 -10.66
C GLU A 108 3.46 -1.46 -9.49
N ALA A 109 2.51 -1.74 -8.59
CA ALA A 109 2.30 -0.94 -7.39
C ALA A 109 3.55 -0.90 -6.48
N LEU A 110 4.26 -2.02 -6.32
CA LEU A 110 5.50 -2.08 -5.55
C LEU A 110 6.62 -1.24 -6.18
N GLU A 111 6.74 -1.24 -7.51
CA GLU A 111 7.69 -0.42 -8.25
C GLU A 111 7.38 1.08 -8.07
N VAL A 112 6.10 1.46 -8.17
CA VAL A 112 5.69 2.86 -7.93
C VAL A 112 5.99 3.28 -6.50
N ILE A 113 5.70 2.43 -5.49
CA ILE A 113 6.02 2.71 -4.08
C ILE A 113 7.53 2.91 -3.91
N GLU A 114 8.34 2.05 -4.50
CA GLU A 114 9.80 2.14 -4.43
C GLU A 114 10.31 3.48 -4.99
N ASN A 115 9.86 3.83 -6.19
CA ASN A 115 10.25 5.07 -6.87
C ASN A 115 9.81 6.31 -6.08
N SER A 116 8.59 6.31 -5.53
CA SER A 116 8.09 7.40 -4.71
C SER A 116 8.88 7.55 -3.40
N ILE A 117 9.26 6.44 -2.75
CA ILE A 117 10.16 6.48 -1.59
C ILE A 117 11.50 7.11 -1.96
N GLN A 118 12.12 6.69 -3.07
CA GLN A 118 13.39 7.26 -3.53
C GLN A 118 13.28 8.74 -3.81
N ASN A 119 12.22 9.17 -4.49
CA ASN A 119 12.00 10.58 -4.80
C ASN A 119 11.90 11.42 -3.52
N ILE A 120 11.03 11.03 -2.57
CA ILE A 120 10.65 11.86 -1.42
C ILE A 120 11.67 11.79 -0.28
N PHE A 121 12.29 10.63 -0.03
CA PHE A 121 13.17 10.47 1.13
C PHE A 121 14.66 10.59 0.79
N TYR A 122 15.06 10.43 -0.48
CA TYR A 122 16.47 10.39 -0.86
C TYR A 122 16.88 11.45 -1.89
N LYS A 123 16.00 11.85 -2.82
CA LYS A 123 16.31 12.91 -3.80
C LYS A 123 16.01 14.30 -3.24
N TRP A 124 14.87 14.48 -2.56
CA TRP A 124 14.48 15.77 -1.98
C TRP A 124 15.35 16.18 -0.79
N SER A 125 15.90 15.23 -0.03
CA SER A 125 16.83 15.56 1.06
C SER A 125 18.11 16.27 0.61
N LYS A 126 18.42 16.28 -0.69
CA LYS A 126 19.57 17.02 -1.24
C LYS A 126 19.24 18.48 -1.57
N LEU A 127 17.96 18.85 -1.66
CA LEU A 127 17.52 20.23 -1.95
C LEU A 127 17.27 21.05 -0.67
N ASP A 128 16.90 20.41 0.44
CA ASP A 128 16.67 21.06 1.74
C ASP A 128 17.98 21.44 2.49
N ILE A 129 19.16 21.17 1.91
CA ILE A 129 20.47 21.53 2.52
C ILE A 129 20.97 22.91 2.00
N GLN A 130 20.23 23.56 1.11
CA GLN A 130 20.61 24.87 0.52
C GLN A 130 19.74 26.05 0.98
N GLU A 131 18.90 25.87 2.00
CA GLU A 131 18.27 26.95 2.76
C GLU A 131 18.67 26.78 4.25
#